data_c2a83de5db91c7c2e2d1f399974d9699
#
_entry.id   c2a83de5db91c7c2e2d1f399974d9699
#
_cell.length_a   1.000
_cell.length_b   1.000
_cell.length_c   1.000
_cell.angle_alpha   90.00
_cell.angle_beta   90.00
_cell.angle_gamma   90.00
#
_symmetry.space_group_name_H-M   'P 1'
#
loop_
_entity.id
_entity.type
_entity.pdbx_description
1 polymer ?
#
loop_
_entity_poly.entity_id
_entity_poly.type
_entity_poly.pdbx_seq_one_letter_code
_entity_poly.pdbx_strand_id
1 'polypeptide(L)'
;GDSLDWCIEAGVDSVEHGIYMNQRQAYELSSKNILYVPTAAIYQLLAANDNPLQVASFFAEHARPAVIAHQKAVEYCVKEGVRMTCGTDFYSDPKLLAHEYEEVFALQRYGVPKEAAWAAFCGQTLTKKETGACLHSTIRLKRHPYEINSPEELKAAICRM
;
A
#
# COMPACT_ATOMS: atom_id res chain seq x y z
N GLY A 1 -3.89 -12.03 13.41
CA GLY A 1 -3.68 -13.28 14.14
C GLY A 1 -2.42 -13.24 14.96
N ASP A 2 -2.14 -14.29 15.70
CA ASP A 2 -1.06 -14.36 16.69
C ASP A 2 0.34 -14.03 16.13
N SER A 3 0.59 -14.37 14.85
CA SER A 3 1.87 -14.06 14.19
C SER A 3 2.17 -12.56 14.14
N LEU A 4 1.16 -11.72 13.93
CA LEU A 4 1.34 -10.26 13.95
C LEU A 4 1.62 -9.77 15.38
N ASP A 5 0.98 -10.37 16.39
CA ASP A 5 1.25 -10.03 17.78
C ASP A 5 2.71 -10.33 18.14
N TRP A 6 3.24 -11.47 17.72
CA TRP A 6 4.65 -11.81 17.93
C TRP A 6 5.61 -10.85 17.21
N CYS A 7 5.28 -10.41 16.01
CA CYS A 7 6.08 -9.41 15.31
C CYS A 7 6.10 -8.07 16.08
N ILE A 8 4.93 -7.64 16.55
CA ILE A 8 4.79 -6.40 17.33
C ILE A 8 5.55 -6.49 18.67
N GLU A 9 5.47 -7.63 19.34
CA GLU A 9 6.22 -7.89 20.59
C GLU A 9 7.72 -7.92 20.35
N ALA A 10 8.17 -8.52 19.25
CA ALA A 10 9.57 -8.56 18.85
C ALA A 10 10.15 -7.19 18.49
N GLY A 11 9.31 -6.18 18.26
CA GLY A 11 9.75 -4.82 17.95
C GLY A 11 10.28 -4.70 16.52
N VAL A 12 9.58 -5.25 15.54
CA VAL A 12 9.93 -5.08 14.13
C VAL A 12 9.82 -3.62 13.70
N ASP A 13 10.60 -3.21 12.71
CA ASP A 13 10.58 -1.85 12.17
C ASP A 13 9.39 -1.60 11.26
N SER A 14 8.93 -2.63 10.54
CA SER A 14 7.78 -2.56 9.64
C SER A 14 6.94 -3.84 9.65
N VAL A 15 5.69 -3.68 9.26
CA VAL A 15 4.74 -4.76 8.97
C VAL A 15 4.25 -4.59 7.54
N GLU A 16 4.35 -5.66 6.77
CA GLU A 16 3.84 -5.72 5.40
C GLU A 16 2.55 -6.54 5.34
N HIS A 17 1.69 -6.25 4.37
CA HIS A 17 0.36 -6.85 4.17
C HIS A 17 -0.61 -6.60 5.32
N GLY A 18 -0.44 -7.23 6.46
CA GLY A 18 -1.27 -7.03 7.65
C GLY A 18 -2.78 -7.20 7.43
N ILE A 19 -3.20 -8.04 6.47
CA ILE A 19 -4.56 -8.15 5.91
C ILE A 19 -5.63 -8.33 6.99
N TYR A 20 -5.35 -9.12 8.01
CA TYR A 20 -6.28 -9.45 9.09
C TYR A 20 -5.97 -8.70 10.39
N MET A 21 -5.30 -7.55 10.31
CA MET A 21 -5.00 -6.71 11.45
C MET A 21 -6.29 -6.21 12.10
N ASN A 22 -6.36 -6.28 13.41
CA ASN A 22 -7.45 -5.72 14.19
C ASN A 22 -7.09 -4.34 14.75
N GLN A 23 -8.08 -3.65 15.31
CA GLN A 23 -7.89 -2.28 15.83
C GLN A 23 -6.86 -2.21 16.96
N ARG A 24 -6.78 -3.21 17.87
CA ARG A 24 -5.76 -3.24 18.93
C ARG A 24 -4.35 -3.29 18.34
N GLN A 25 -4.15 -4.14 17.34
CA GLN A 25 -2.86 -4.26 16.66
C GLN A 25 -2.48 -2.96 15.93
N ALA A 26 -3.43 -2.31 15.26
CA ALA A 26 -3.21 -0.99 14.65
C ALA A 26 -2.80 0.06 15.69
N TYR A 27 -3.48 0.09 16.84
CA TYR A 27 -3.08 0.96 17.95
C TYR A 27 -1.64 0.67 18.43
N GLU A 28 -1.26 -0.59 18.53
CA GLU A 28 0.10 -0.98 18.93
C GLU A 28 1.15 -0.59 17.88
N LEU A 29 0.86 -0.74 16.59
CA LEU A 29 1.73 -0.25 15.52
C LEU A 29 1.97 1.27 15.67
N SER A 30 0.90 2.03 15.87
CA SER A 30 1.00 3.48 16.07
C SER A 30 1.83 3.84 17.32
N SER A 31 1.52 3.22 18.46
CA SER A 31 2.18 3.49 19.73
C SER A 31 3.68 3.15 19.74
N LYS A 32 4.06 2.11 19.03
CA LYS A 32 5.45 1.66 18.86
C LYS A 32 6.15 2.26 17.64
N ASN A 33 5.46 3.13 16.89
CA ASN A 33 5.98 3.77 15.68
C ASN A 33 6.44 2.76 14.61
N ILE A 34 5.77 1.60 14.51
CA ILE A 34 6.03 0.58 13.51
C ILE A 34 5.42 1.04 12.17
N LEU A 35 6.19 0.96 11.10
CA LEU A 35 5.74 1.34 9.77
C LEU A 35 4.80 0.27 9.19
N TYR A 36 3.75 0.69 8.52
CA TYR A 36 2.84 -0.21 7.82
C TYR A 36 2.96 -0.08 6.30
N VAL A 37 3.10 -1.21 5.61
CA VAL A 37 3.17 -1.31 4.14
C VAL A 37 2.02 -2.20 3.66
N PRO A 38 0.86 -1.63 3.29
CA PRO A 38 -0.36 -2.39 3.03
C PRO A 38 -0.28 -3.36 1.85
N THR A 39 0.38 -2.99 0.76
CA THR A 39 0.39 -3.77 -0.50
C THR A 39 -1.03 -4.04 -1.03
N ALA A 40 -1.89 -3.01 -0.98
CA ALA A 40 -3.32 -3.15 -1.25
C ALA A 40 -3.64 -3.44 -2.72
N ALA A 41 -2.82 -2.92 -3.65
CA ALA A 41 -3.07 -3.01 -5.08
C ALA A 41 -3.07 -4.47 -5.57
N ILE A 42 -2.10 -5.28 -5.16
CA ILE A 42 -2.01 -6.67 -5.64
C ILE A 42 -3.24 -7.49 -5.25
N TYR A 43 -3.75 -7.34 -4.01
CA TYR A 43 -4.94 -8.04 -3.56
C TYR A 43 -6.20 -7.60 -4.29
N GLN A 44 -6.34 -6.30 -4.58
CA GLN A 44 -7.46 -5.78 -5.36
C GLN A 44 -7.43 -6.28 -6.81
N LEU A 45 -6.24 -6.33 -7.43
CA LEU A 45 -6.07 -6.87 -8.78
C LEU A 45 -6.35 -8.37 -8.84
N LEU A 46 -5.90 -9.15 -7.85
CA LEU A 46 -6.20 -10.58 -7.75
C LEU A 46 -7.69 -10.86 -7.58
N ALA A 47 -8.41 -10.00 -6.83
CA ALA A 47 -9.83 -10.14 -6.58
C ALA A 47 -10.72 -9.62 -7.71
N ALA A 48 -10.17 -8.92 -8.70
CA ALA A 48 -10.92 -8.27 -9.76
C ALA A 48 -11.66 -9.27 -10.66
N ASN A 49 -12.90 -8.93 -11.03
CA ASN A 49 -13.74 -9.84 -11.83
C ASN A 49 -13.26 -10.01 -13.27
N ASP A 50 -12.60 -9.00 -13.83
CA ASP A 50 -12.03 -8.99 -15.18
C ASP A 50 -10.67 -9.70 -15.26
N ASN A 51 -10.18 -10.20 -14.14
CA ASN A 51 -8.94 -10.98 -14.04
C ASN A 51 -7.75 -10.36 -14.79
N PRO A 52 -7.37 -9.12 -14.46
CA PRO A 52 -6.34 -8.39 -15.22
C PRO A 52 -4.97 -9.07 -15.15
N LEU A 53 -4.73 -9.87 -14.11
CA LEU A 53 -3.50 -10.64 -13.92
C LEU A 53 -3.51 -12.00 -14.60
N GLN A 54 -4.64 -12.40 -15.22
CA GLN A 54 -4.82 -13.70 -15.90
C GLN A 54 -4.45 -14.90 -15.00
N VAL A 55 -4.74 -14.79 -13.71
CA VAL A 55 -4.54 -15.87 -12.74
C VAL A 55 -5.72 -16.84 -12.73
N ALA A 56 -5.52 -18.05 -12.21
CA ALA A 56 -6.61 -19.02 -12.06
C ALA A 56 -7.70 -18.48 -11.12
N SER A 57 -8.96 -18.81 -11.39
CA SER A 57 -10.15 -18.36 -10.63
C SER A 57 -10.02 -18.62 -9.11
N PHE A 58 -9.37 -19.68 -8.74
CA PHE A 58 -9.04 -20.02 -7.36
C PHE A 58 -8.37 -18.85 -6.61
N PHE A 59 -7.42 -18.14 -7.23
CA PHE A 59 -6.75 -17.01 -6.59
C PHE A 59 -7.72 -15.85 -6.36
N ALA A 60 -8.59 -15.55 -7.31
CA ALA A 60 -9.59 -14.50 -7.17
C ALA A 60 -10.60 -14.82 -6.05
N GLU A 61 -11.06 -16.07 -5.95
CA GLU A 61 -11.99 -16.51 -4.91
C GLU A 61 -11.40 -16.35 -3.51
N HIS A 62 -10.11 -16.65 -3.33
CA HIS A 62 -9.42 -16.50 -2.05
C HIS A 62 -9.04 -15.05 -1.76
N ALA A 63 -8.76 -14.25 -2.77
CA ALA A 63 -8.41 -12.84 -2.61
C ALA A 63 -9.62 -11.97 -2.20
N ARG A 64 -10.84 -12.27 -2.66
CA ARG A 64 -12.02 -11.45 -2.34
C ARG A 64 -12.28 -11.25 -0.85
N PRO A 65 -12.35 -12.29 0.00
CA PRO A 65 -12.51 -12.09 1.43
C PRO A 65 -11.30 -11.39 2.06
N ALA A 66 -10.10 -11.60 1.54
CA ALA A 66 -8.90 -10.91 2.00
C ALA A 66 -8.97 -9.41 1.73
N VAL A 67 -9.47 -8.97 0.56
CA VAL A 67 -9.67 -7.54 0.23
C VAL A 67 -10.58 -6.86 1.25
N ILE A 68 -11.69 -7.51 1.63
CA ILE A 68 -12.64 -6.96 2.63
C ILE A 68 -11.97 -6.81 4.01
N ALA A 69 -11.23 -7.83 4.42
CA ALA A 69 -10.50 -7.80 5.69
C ALA A 69 -9.39 -6.75 5.67
N HIS A 70 -8.67 -6.65 4.55
CA HIS A 70 -7.58 -5.71 4.37
C HIS A 70 -8.05 -4.26 4.38
N GLN A 71 -9.20 -3.96 3.73
CA GLN A 71 -9.80 -2.64 3.83
C GLN A 71 -10.03 -2.24 5.29
N LYS A 72 -10.61 -3.12 6.11
CA LYS A 72 -10.82 -2.86 7.54
C LYS A 72 -9.51 -2.64 8.30
N ALA A 73 -8.47 -3.43 7.99
CA ALA A 73 -7.15 -3.25 8.58
C ALA A 73 -6.57 -1.87 8.30
N VAL A 74 -6.66 -1.42 7.04
CA VAL A 74 -6.23 -0.07 6.63
C VAL A 74 -7.07 1.01 7.31
N GLU A 75 -8.39 0.85 7.40
CA GLU A 75 -9.27 1.78 8.11
C GLU A 75 -8.88 1.94 9.58
N TYR A 76 -8.55 0.83 10.27
CA TYR A 76 -8.03 0.88 11.64
C TYR A 76 -6.70 1.64 11.70
N CYS A 77 -5.79 1.40 10.77
CA CYS A 77 -4.51 2.11 10.72
C CYS A 77 -4.68 3.62 10.50
N VAL A 78 -5.59 4.02 9.61
CA VAL A 78 -5.92 5.44 9.41
C VAL A 78 -6.46 6.06 10.70
N LYS A 79 -7.39 5.37 11.38
CA LYS A 79 -8.01 5.85 12.62
C LYS A 79 -6.99 6.00 13.75
N GLU A 80 -6.08 5.05 13.88
CA GLU A 80 -5.05 5.05 14.94
C GLU A 80 -3.81 5.88 14.57
N GLY A 81 -3.77 6.51 13.39
CA GLY A 81 -2.66 7.35 12.95
C GLY A 81 -1.37 6.57 12.68
N VAL A 82 -1.47 5.32 12.22
CA VAL A 82 -0.30 4.51 11.86
C VAL A 82 0.42 5.12 10.67
N ARG A 83 1.75 5.22 10.75
CA ARG A 83 2.56 5.63 9.60
C ARG A 83 2.50 4.58 8.50
N MET A 84 2.17 4.99 7.28
CA MET A 84 2.09 4.12 6.12
C MET A 84 3.03 4.57 5.02
N THR A 85 3.53 3.61 4.26
CA THR A 85 4.22 3.84 2.99
C THR A 85 3.69 2.89 1.92
N CYS A 86 3.86 3.27 0.66
CA CYS A 86 3.48 2.40 -0.45
C CYS A 86 4.51 1.30 -0.68
N GLY A 87 4.01 0.11 -0.93
CA GLY A 87 4.74 -1.04 -1.46
C GLY A 87 3.73 -1.90 -2.18
N THR A 88 4.03 -2.41 -3.37
CA THR A 88 3.05 -3.08 -4.23
C THR A 88 3.08 -4.59 -4.16
N ASP A 89 4.22 -5.16 -3.80
CA ASP A 89 4.47 -6.60 -3.88
C ASP A 89 4.18 -7.21 -5.27
N PHE A 90 4.42 -6.42 -6.33
CA PHE A 90 4.11 -6.82 -7.72
C PHE A 90 5.13 -7.82 -8.30
N TYR A 91 6.06 -8.30 -7.49
CA TYR A 91 7.13 -9.20 -7.91
C TYR A 91 7.94 -8.64 -9.08
N SER A 92 8.58 -9.54 -9.82
CA SER A 92 9.42 -9.20 -10.99
C SER A 92 8.64 -9.22 -12.30
N ASP A 93 7.30 -9.20 -12.27
CA ASP A 93 6.53 -9.18 -13.52
C ASP A 93 6.67 -7.81 -14.22
N PRO A 94 7.33 -7.75 -15.39
CA PRO A 94 7.55 -6.49 -16.11
C PRO A 94 6.25 -5.76 -16.47
N LYS A 95 5.12 -6.47 -16.58
CA LYS A 95 3.81 -5.87 -16.86
C LYS A 95 3.28 -5.09 -15.68
N LEU A 96 3.65 -5.49 -14.46
CA LEU A 96 3.21 -4.86 -13.23
C LEU A 96 4.18 -3.79 -12.72
N LEU A 97 5.49 -3.93 -12.97
CA LEU A 97 6.52 -2.98 -12.52
C LEU A 97 6.31 -1.53 -13.02
N ALA A 98 5.58 -1.33 -14.11
CA ALA A 98 5.23 0.00 -14.60
C ALA A 98 3.96 0.58 -13.93
N HIS A 99 3.40 -0.10 -12.93
CA HIS A 99 2.11 0.20 -12.32
C HIS A 99 2.19 0.38 -10.80
N GLU A 100 3.38 0.65 -10.22
CA GLU A 100 3.55 0.83 -8.76
C GLU A 100 2.63 1.92 -8.20
N TYR A 101 2.26 2.91 -9.01
CA TYR A 101 1.33 3.97 -8.64
C TYR A 101 -0.10 3.48 -8.35
N GLU A 102 -0.45 2.26 -8.75
CA GLU A 102 -1.77 1.66 -8.44
C GLU A 102 -1.98 1.54 -6.93
N GLU A 103 -0.89 1.41 -6.15
CA GLU A 103 -1.00 1.37 -4.69
C GLU A 103 -1.62 2.65 -4.12
N VAL A 104 -1.29 3.83 -4.68
CA VAL A 104 -1.89 5.11 -4.25
C VAL A 104 -3.41 5.08 -4.37
N PHE A 105 -3.91 4.58 -5.50
CA PHE A 105 -5.35 4.51 -5.74
C PHE A 105 -6.00 3.37 -4.97
N ALA A 106 -5.29 2.26 -4.77
CA ALA A 106 -5.75 1.16 -3.93
C ALA A 106 -5.94 1.59 -2.48
N LEU A 107 -5.01 2.36 -1.93
CA LEU A 107 -5.11 2.94 -0.60
C LEU A 107 -6.28 3.92 -0.48
N GLN A 108 -6.50 4.77 -1.49
CA GLN A 108 -7.65 5.67 -1.51
C GLN A 108 -8.99 4.90 -1.53
N ARG A 109 -9.08 3.80 -2.29
CA ARG A 109 -10.25 2.92 -2.27
C ARG A 109 -10.49 2.29 -0.90
N TYR A 110 -9.44 2.10 -0.10
CA TYR A 110 -9.51 1.62 1.29
C TYR A 110 -9.75 2.74 2.33
N GLY A 111 -10.00 3.96 1.88
CA GLY A 111 -10.34 5.08 2.74
C GLY A 111 -9.15 5.90 3.26
N VAL A 112 -7.94 5.67 2.76
CA VAL A 112 -6.80 6.55 3.07
C VAL A 112 -7.03 7.90 2.40
N PRO A 113 -6.93 9.03 3.12
CA PRO A 113 -7.03 10.36 2.52
C PRO A 113 -6.05 10.55 1.37
N LYS A 114 -6.49 11.24 0.31
CA LYS A 114 -5.73 11.41 -0.92
C LYS A 114 -4.30 11.94 -0.66
N GLU A 115 -4.20 12.95 0.17
CA GLU A 115 -2.93 13.58 0.56
C GLU A 115 -2.00 12.60 1.27
N ALA A 116 -2.56 11.78 2.18
CA ALA A 116 -1.81 10.77 2.92
C ALA A 116 -1.34 9.63 2.00
N ALA A 117 -2.18 9.18 1.06
CA ALA A 117 -1.79 8.15 0.09
C ALA A 117 -0.66 8.63 -0.83
N TRP A 118 -0.71 9.89 -1.29
CA TRP A 118 0.38 10.47 -2.07
C TRP A 118 1.64 10.70 -1.24
N ALA A 119 1.51 11.12 0.02
CA ALA A 119 2.65 11.25 0.93
C ALA A 119 3.35 9.91 1.16
N ALA A 120 2.56 8.84 1.35
CA ALA A 120 3.07 7.47 1.47
C ALA A 120 3.83 7.02 0.21
N PHE A 121 3.31 7.31 -0.96
CA PHE A 121 3.95 6.98 -2.24
C PHE A 121 5.24 7.77 -2.48
N CYS A 122 5.26 9.05 -2.12
CA CYS A 122 6.44 9.90 -2.27
C CYS A 122 7.51 9.67 -1.18
N GLY A 123 7.31 8.71 -0.28
CA GLY A 123 8.25 8.40 0.80
C GLY A 123 8.34 9.48 1.88
N GLN A 124 7.38 10.41 1.95
CA GLN A 124 7.38 11.48 2.95
C GLN A 124 7.16 10.97 4.38
N THR A 125 6.69 9.75 4.52
CA THR A 125 6.53 9.07 5.81
C THR A 125 7.80 8.40 6.31
N LEU A 126 8.85 8.32 5.47
CA LEU A 126 10.13 7.70 5.80
C LEU A 126 11.19 8.75 6.07
N THR A 127 12.01 8.52 7.09
CA THR A 127 13.22 9.30 7.36
C THR A 127 14.42 8.71 6.61
N LYS A 128 15.49 9.51 6.42
CA LYS A 128 16.75 9.01 5.86
C LYS A 128 17.33 7.82 6.62
N LYS A 129 17.07 7.73 7.92
CA LYS A 129 17.51 6.62 8.77
C LYS A 129 16.74 5.33 8.47
N GLU A 130 15.46 5.44 8.16
CA GLU A 130 14.59 4.31 7.85
C GLU A 130 14.80 3.76 6.45
N THR A 131 15.15 4.60 5.49
CA THR A 131 15.39 4.18 4.10
C THR A 131 16.77 3.59 3.85
N GLY A 132 17.72 3.77 4.79
CA GLY A 132 19.08 3.21 4.74
C GLY A 132 19.90 3.56 3.50
N ALA A 133 19.39 3.32 2.34
CA ALA A 133 19.92 3.74 1.07
C ALA A 133 18.84 4.52 0.35
N CYS A 134 19.21 5.68 -0.14
CA CYS A 134 18.37 6.56 -0.92
C CYS A 134 17.89 5.84 -2.20
N LEU A 135 16.73 5.21 -2.15
CA LEU A 135 16.03 4.82 -3.36
C LEU A 135 15.44 6.10 -3.97
N HIS A 136 16.31 6.87 -4.63
CA HIS A 136 15.89 8.01 -5.41
C HIS A 136 15.40 7.55 -6.78
N SER A 137 14.22 6.97 -6.82
CA SER A 137 13.46 7.01 -8.06
C SER A 137 12.61 8.29 -8.03
N THR A 138 13.13 9.33 -8.65
CA THR A 138 12.39 10.59 -8.75
C THR A 138 11.47 10.50 -9.95
N ILE A 139 10.18 10.31 -9.72
CA ILE A 139 9.17 10.46 -10.76
C ILE A 139 8.93 11.97 -10.93
N ARG A 140 9.22 12.50 -12.12
CA ARG A 140 8.88 13.88 -12.45
C ARG A 140 7.48 13.92 -13.05
N LEU A 141 6.56 14.63 -12.40
CA LEU A 141 5.21 14.83 -12.88
C LEU A 141 5.07 16.19 -13.58
N LYS A 142 4.24 16.24 -14.64
CA LYS A 142 3.85 17.47 -15.35
C LYS A 142 2.80 18.28 -14.60
N ARG A 143 2.10 17.66 -13.63
CA ARG A 143 1.05 18.25 -12.80
C ARG A 143 1.30 17.94 -11.35
N HIS A 144 0.72 18.74 -10.46
CA HIS A 144 0.78 18.47 -9.03
C HIS A 144 0.07 17.14 -8.70
N PRO A 145 0.64 16.28 -7.83
CA PRO A 145 0.03 14.98 -7.50
C PRO A 145 -1.45 15.07 -7.11
N TYR A 146 -1.85 16.10 -6.38
CA TYR A 146 -3.24 16.29 -5.92
C TYR A 146 -4.24 16.61 -7.04
N GLU A 147 -3.77 16.95 -8.22
CA GLU A 147 -4.59 17.16 -9.42
C GLU A 147 -4.87 15.86 -10.18
N ILE A 148 -4.22 14.77 -9.79
CA ILE A 148 -4.31 13.46 -10.43
C ILE A 148 -5.37 12.63 -9.69
N ASN A 149 -6.35 12.14 -10.43
CA ASN A 149 -7.52 11.46 -9.88
C ASN A 149 -7.67 10.02 -10.35
N SER A 150 -6.86 9.60 -11.33
CA SER A 150 -6.89 8.22 -11.84
C SER A 150 -5.50 7.74 -12.26
N PRO A 151 -5.30 6.41 -12.36
CA PRO A 151 -4.09 5.82 -12.90
C PRO A 151 -3.74 6.31 -14.31
N GLU A 152 -4.76 6.50 -15.17
CA GLU A 152 -4.59 6.97 -16.55
C GLU A 152 -4.06 8.42 -16.57
N GLU A 153 -4.61 9.27 -15.71
CA GLU A 153 -4.13 10.65 -15.57
C GLU A 153 -2.69 10.71 -15.06
N LEU A 154 -2.33 9.85 -14.10
CA LEU A 154 -0.96 9.76 -13.61
C LEU A 154 -0.03 9.30 -14.72
N LYS A 155 -0.39 8.25 -15.46
CA LYS A 155 0.38 7.73 -16.57
C LYS A 155 0.64 8.80 -17.65
N ALA A 156 -0.36 9.65 -17.91
CA ALA A 156 -0.24 10.79 -18.81
C ALA A 156 0.62 11.94 -18.24
N ALA A 157 0.65 12.08 -16.91
CA ALA A 157 1.38 13.13 -16.22
C ALA A 157 2.88 12.80 -15.99
N ILE A 158 3.28 11.52 -16.06
CA ILE A 158 4.68 11.11 -15.92
C ILE A 158 5.49 11.64 -17.10
N CYS A 159 6.56 12.37 -16.81
CA CYS A 159 7.54 12.73 -17.82
C CYS A 159 8.35 11.50 -18.20
N ARG A 160 8.26 11.07 -19.45
CA ARG A 160 9.24 10.12 -19.99
C ARG A 160 10.57 10.86 -20.09
N MET A 161 11.56 10.39 -19.35
CA MET A 161 12.96 10.81 -19.52
C MET A 161 13.56 10.14 -20.73
#